data_409a3ad055e01a5ce2743c5c9fbaea63
#
_entry.id   409a3ad055e01a5ce2743c5c9fbaea63
#
_cell.length_a   1.000
_cell.length_b   1.000
_cell.length_c   1.000
_cell.angle_alpha   90.00
_cell.angle_beta   90.00
_cell.angle_gamma   90.00
#
_symmetry.space_group_name_H-M   'P 1'
#
loop_
_entity.id
_entity.type
_entity.pdbx_description
1 polymer ?
#
loop_
_entity_poly.entity_id
_entity_poly.type
_entity_poly.pdbx_seq_one_letter_code
_entity_poly.pdbx_strand_id
1 'polypeptide(L)'
;HLFEEEGKNKTLRQGFSYLLVDEFQDISPVQYRLIQEWNKGGRELFVIGDPDQAIYSFRGSDARCFEKLREDYPQITTICLEQNYRSTPQILEAASGVISQNDGPERRLIPQRQAGTPVRLVTASGEMSEDIFVAKEINRLIGGIDMLDAQGHLETGNDLRARSFSDIAVLYRTNRQAELLETCLKKEGIPYVVAGREDFLMEPAVRGTLCFFKALLNPEDRTARRMSLKLLWKLPEDEMSGSIFDAAAEKYRKKIKKEKPQKLLEAWVSDMNLQEEEGVAKLASMSVFYKNMAEFLDNLTFGQESDIKRCGGKTYTSDSVTLMTLHGSKGLEFPVVLMCGVRKGLIPLESGKQDIDEAEERRLFYVGMTRAKDELLLITSQEPSLFLEAIPEEVTTRENAGKQRDPGMGKQMSLFDFMQP
;
A
#
# COMPACT_ATOMS: atom_id res chain seq x y z
N HIS A 1 -19.77 1.00 24.84
CA HIS A 1 -20.92 0.38 25.56
C HIS A 1 -20.55 -0.86 26.35
N LEU A 2 -19.67 -1.78 25.85
CA LEU A 2 -19.29 -3.00 26.61
C LEU A 2 -18.39 -2.71 27.82
N PHE A 3 -17.70 -1.58 27.83
CA PHE A 3 -16.78 -1.15 28.91
C PHE A 3 -17.41 -0.11 29.85
N GLU A 4 -18.49 0.54 29.44
CA GLU A 4 -19.21 1.54 30.23
C GLU A 4 -20.25 0.90 31.19
N GLU A 5 -20.65 -0.36 31.01
CA GLU A 5 -21.50 -1.05 31.98
C GLU A 5 -20.69 -1.43 33.23
N GLU A 6 -20.59 -0.49 34.12
CA GLU A 6 -20.09 -0.69 35.48
C GLU A 6 -20.87 -1.79 36.18
N GLY A 7 -20.31 -2.92 36.33
CA GLY A 7 -20.78 -3.83 37.37
C GLY A 7 -20.76 -5.32 37.13
N LYS A 8 -20.60 -5.83 35.93
CA LYS A 8 -20.83 -7.28 35.68
C LYS A 8 -19.62 -8.14 35.31
N ASN A 9 -18.45 -7.60 35.02
CA ASN A 9 -17.27 -8.42 34.73
C ASN A 9 -16.00 -7.94 35.45
N LYS A 10 -15.72 -8.49 36.61
CA LYS A 10 -14.49 -8.23 37.37
C LYS A 10 -13.20 -8.60 36.61
N THR A 11 -13.29 -9.48 35.62
CA THR A 11 -12.13 -9.96 34.84
C THR A 11 -11.66 -8.95 33.79
N LEU A 12 -12.53 -8.06 33.31
CA LEU A 12 -12.18 -6.99 32.37
C LEU A 12 -11.66 -5.70 33.06
N ARG A 13 -11.71 -5.65 34.41
CA ARG A 13 -11.22 -4.53 35.22
C ARG A 13 -9.71 -4.55 35.48
N GLN A 14 -9.00 -5.63 35.18
CA GLN A 14 -7.56 -5.66 35.26
C GLN A 14 -7.01 -5.14 33.91
N GLY A 15 -6.68 -3.86 33.84
CA GLY A 15 -5.92 -3.29 32.75
C GLY A 15 -4.58 -4.02 32.55
N PHE A 16 -3.96 -3.82 31.43
CA PHE A 16 -2.64 -4.38 31.15
C PHE A 16 -1.59 -3.69 32.03
N SER A 17 -0.67 -4.46 32.60
CA SER A 17 0.46 -3.87 33.34
C SER A 17 1.40 -3.08 32.44
N TYR A 18 1.57 -3.54 31.21
CA TYR A 18 2.40 -2.93 30.16
C TYR A 18 1.59 -2.91 28.86
N LEU A 19 1.46 -1.77 28.24
CA LEU A 19 0.74 -1.59 27.01
C LEU A 19 1.67 -0.93 25.97
N LEU A 20 1.90 -1.62 24.86
CA LEU A 20 2.68 -1.13 23.72
C LEU A 20 1.74 -0.91 22.55
N VAL A 21 1.81 0.29 21.97
CA VAL A 21 0.98 0.68 20.82
C VAL A 21 1.89 1.15 19.70
N ASP A 22 1.83 0.47 18.58
CA ASP A 22 2.56 0.83 17.37
C ASP A 22 1.66 1.60 16.39
N GLU A 23 2.26 2.33 15.46
CA GLU A 23 1.57 3.17 14.46
C GLU A 23 0.55 4.12 15.09
N PHE A 24 0.93 4.76 16.21
CA PHE A 24 0.03 5.55 17.04
C PHE A 24 -0.62 6.72 16.29
N GLN A 25 0.00 7.24 15.22
CA GLN A 25 -0.54 8.30 14.37
C GLN A 25 -1.80 7.89 13.61
N ASP A 26 -2.10 6.59 13.48
CA ASP A 26 -3.21 6.08 12.69
C ASP A 26 -4.47 5.79 13.52
N ILE A 27 -4.42 6.02 14.83
CA ILE A 27 -5.54 5.72 15.73
C ILE A 27 -6.68 6.72 15.59
N SER A 28 -7.91 6.22 15.70
CA SER A 28 -9.11 7.03 15.81
C SER A 28 -9.35 7.46 17.27
N PRO A 29 -10.18 8.50 17.53
CA PRO A 29 -10.54 8.89 18.89
C PRO A 29 -11.19 7.77 19.72
N VAL A 30 -11.87 6.83 19.05
CA VAL A 30 -12.47 5.65 19.73
C VAL A 30 -11.39 4.67 20.17
N GLN A 31 -10.41 4.40 19.30
CA GLN A 31 -9.26 3.57 19.64
C GLN A 31 -8.40 4.19 20.74
N TYR A 32 -8.23 5.52 20.71
CA TYR A 32 -7.51 6.21 21.78
C TYR A 32 -8.21 6.04 23.15
N ARG A 33 -9.54 6.19 23.22
CA ARG A 33 -10.29 5.91 24.46
C ARG A 33 -10.15 4.46 24.90
N LEU A 34 -10.11 3.52 23.97
CA LEU A 34 -9.88 2.10 24.29
C LEU A 34 -8.49 1.86 24.91
N ILE A 35 -7.44 2.51 24.36
CA ILE A 35 -6.08 2.49 24.92
C ILE A 35 -6.07 3.05 26.35
N GLN A 36 -6.74 4.17 26.58
CA GLN A 36 -6.87 4.78 27.92
C GLN A 36 -7.56 3.80 28.90
N GLU A 37 -8.65 3.14 28.49
CA GLU A 37 -9.34 2.15 29.33
C GLU A 37 -8.43 0.93 29.65
N TRP A 38 -7.71 0.43 28.67
CA TRP A 38 -6.76 -0.68 28.87
C TRP A 38 -5.57 -0.31 29.74
N ASN A 39 -5.15 0.95 29.73
CA ASN A 39 -4.05 1.45 30.55
C ASN A 39 -4.47 1.83 31.99
N LYS A 40 -5.76 1.78 32.32
CA LYS A 40 -6.24 2.08 33.68
C LYS A 40 -5.60 1.15 34.71
N GLY A 41 -4.81 1.74 35.61
CA GLY A 41 -4.06 0.99 36.62
C GLY A 41 -2.87 0.22 36.08
N GLY A 42 -2.48 0.44 34.83
CA GLY A 42 -1.25 -0.05 34.22
C GLY A 42 0.00 0.60 34.81
N ARG A 43 1.14 -0.03 34.62
CA ARG A 43 2.44 0.49 35.08
C ARG A 43 3.08 1.37 34.02
N GLU A 44 3.02 0.95 32.75
CA GLU A 44 3.67 1.64 31.66
C GLU A 44 2.83 1.59 30.38
N LEU A 45 2.71 2.75 29.73
CA LEU A 45 2.19 2.91 28.38
C LEU A 45 3.36 3.34 27.50
N PHE A 46 3.64 2.55 26.46
CA PHE A 46 4.65 2.84 25.48
C PHE A 46 4.00 2.96 24.10
N VAL A 47 4.16 4.10 23.44
CA VAL A 47 3.60 4.35 22.12
C VAL A 47 4.72 4.66 21.13
N ILE A 48 4.60 4.13 19.91
CA ILE A 48 5.51 4.37 18.80
C ILE A 48 4.70 4.92 17.64
N GLY A 49 5.24 5.88 16.93
CA GLY A 49 4.64 6.39 15.70
C GLY A 49 5.37 7.59 15.14
N ASP A 50 4.98 7.96 13.95
CA ASP A 50 5.51 9.11 13.22
C ASP A 50 4.36 10.02 12.77
N PRO A 51 4.20 11.22 13.36
CA PRO A 51 3.14 12.16 12.98
C PRO A 51 3.18 12.56 11.50
N ASP A 52 4.37 12.54 10.86
CA ASP A 52 4.52 12.85 9.43
C ASP A 52 4.03 11.72 8.51
N GLN A 53 3.67 10.58 9.08
CA GLN A 53 3.05 9.45 8.39
C GLN A 53 1.56 9.28 8.72
N ALA A 54 0.91 10.30 9.32
CA ALA A 54 -0.53 10.32 9.57
C ALA A 54 -1.30 10.61 8.26
N ILE A 55 -1.77 9.58 7.59
CA ILE A 55 -2.40 9.64 6.25
C ILE A 55 -3.76 8.94 6.16
N TYR A 56 -4.42 8.68 7.30
CA TYR A 56 -5.68 7.94 7.35
C TYR A 56 -6.83 8.72 8.00
N SER A 57 -6.87 10.06 7.85
CA SER A 57 -7.96 10.88 8.37
C SER A 57 -9.32 10.46 7.77
N PHE A 58 -9.34 10.05 6.50
CA PHE A 58 -10.54 9.52 5.83
C PHE A 58 -11.08 8.22 6.47
N ARG A 59 -10.27 7.52 7.27
CA ARG A 59 -10.68 6.36 8.10
C ARG A 59 -11.02 6.76 9.54
N GLY A 60 -10.95 8.06 9.84
CA GLY A 60 -11.25 8.62 11.15
C GLY A 60 -10.07 8.64 12.12
N SER A 61 -8.82 8.54 11.64
CA SER A 61 -7.65 8.82 12.47
C SER A 61 -7.57 10.31 12.80
N ASP A 62 -6.94 10.63 13.93
CA ASP A 62 -6.77 12.01 14.38
C ASP A 62 -5.28 12.37 14.41
N ALA A 63 -4.86 13.25 13.50
CA ALA A 63 -3.46 13.69 13.41
C ALA A 63 -2.93 14.32 14.71
N ARG A 64 -3.84 14.80 15.60
CA ARG A 64 -3.49 15.37 16.89
C ARG A 64 -3.39 14.35 18.03
N CYS A 65 -3.37 13.04 17.71
CA CYS A 65 -3.34 12.00 18.74
C CYS A 65 -2.13 12.13 19.69
N PHE A 66 -0.96 12.56 19.18
CA PHE A 66 0.23 12.80 20.02
C PHE A 66 0.10 14.04 20.92
N GLU A 67 -0.59 15.07 20.47
CA GLU A 67 -0.87 16.28 21.29
C GLU A 67 -1.79 15.89 22.44
N LYS A 68 -2.88 15.19 22.15
CA LYS A 68 -3.81 14.66 23.16
C LYS A 68 -3.12 13.74 24.16
N LEU A 69 -2.19 12.91 23.67
CA LEU A 69 -1.42 12.03 24.56
C LEU A 69 -0.57 12.83 25.55
N ARG A 70 0.07 13.93 25.10
CA ARG A 70 0.86 14.80 25.98
C ARG A 70 -0.02 15.60 26.96
N GLU A 71 -1.20 15.98 26.55
CA GLU A 71 -2.19 16.63 27.44
C GLU A 71 -2.66 15.69 28.54
N ASP A 72 -3.00 14.44 28.18
CA ASP A 72 -3.51 13.44 29.12
C ASP A 72 -2.39 12.85 30.03
N TYR A 73 -1.14 12.85 29.54
CA TYR A 73 0.03 12.34 30.26
C TYR A 73 1.15 13.40 30.31
N PRO A 74 1.05 14.46 31.13
CA PRO A 74 2.03 15.56 31.13
C PRO A 74 3.46 15.15 31.52
N GLN A 75 3.63 14.00 32.15
CA GLN A 75 4.95 13.47 32.55
C GLN A 75 5.53 12.46 31.54
N ILE A 76 4.93 12.35 30.34
CA ILE A 76 5.41 11.42 29.32
C ILE A 76 6.83 11.80 28.88
N THR A 77 7.70 10.81 28.79
CA THR A 77 9.03 10.97 28.19
C THR A 77 8.94 10.76 26.68
N THR A 78 9.37 11.75 25.89
CA THR A 78 9.43 11.65 24.43
C THR A 78 10.87 11.38 23.99
N ILE A 79 11.06 10.33 23.20
CA ILE A 79 12.32 9.98 22.59
C ILE A 79 12.16 10.08 21.07
N CYS A 80 12.96 10.93 20.42
CA CYS A 80 12.96 11.06 18.97
C CYS A 80 14.08 10.18 18.38
N LEU A 81 13.68 9.33 17.41
CA LEU A 81 14.65 8.53 16.64
C LEU A 81 15.01 9.31 15.37
N GLU A 82 16.21 9.88 15.34
CA GLU A 82 16.66 10.74 14.26
C GLU A 82 17.47 10.01 13.18
N GLN A 83 18.06 8.87 13.52
CA GLN A 83 18.92 8.12 12.59
C GLN A 83 18.10 7.34 11.58
N ASN A 84 18.33 7.57 10.29
CA ASN A 84 17.68 6.86 9.20
C ASN A 84 18.66 5.92 8.49
N TYR A 85 18.30 4.63 8.48
CA TYR A 85 19.08 3.56 7.86
C TYR A 85 18.50 3.09 6.51
N ARG A 86 17.35 3.65 6.09
CA ARG A 86 16.62 3.21 4.89
C ARG A 86 17.10 3.88 3.63
N SER A 87 17.02 5.20 3.60
CA SER A 87 17.15 5.99 2.37
C SER A 87 18.50 6.68 2.27
N THR A 88 18.91 6.99 1.06
CA THR A 88 20.11 7.83 0.81
C THR A 88 19.90 9.26 1.29
N PRO A 89 20.99 10.02 1.56
CA PRO A 89 20.90 11.43 1.97
C PRO A 89 20.06 12.28 1.02
N GLN A 90 20.20 12.09 -0.29
CA GLN A 90 19.48 12.87 -1.31
C GLN A 90 17.98 12.67 -1.23
N ILE A 91 17.52 11.44 -1.02
CA ILE A 91 16.09 11.12 -0.86
C ILE A 91 15.55 11.74 0.42
N LEU A 92 16.30 11.64 1.52
CA LEU A 92 15.87 12.21 2.81
C LEU A 92 15.80 13.73 2.76
N GLU A 93 16.76 14.39 2.13
CA GLU A 93 16.79 15.84 2.01
C GLU A 93 15.64 16.33 1.12
N ALA A 94 15.39 15.67 -0.01
CA ALA A 94 14.23 15.93 -0.85
C ALA A 94 12.91 15.78 -0.10
N ALA A 95 12.74 14.69 0.64
CA ALA A 95 11.53 14.41 1.42
C ALA A 95 11.36 15.40 2.59
N SER A 96 12.46 15.77 3.26
CA SER A 96 12.47 16.77 4.33
C SER A 96 12.07 18.14 3.82
N GLY A 97 12.52 18.55 2.65
CA GLY A 97 12.12 19.81 2.00
C GLY A 97 10.60 19.90 1.83
N VAL A 98 9.99 18.80 1.42
CA VAL A 98 8.52 18.73 1.25
C VAL A 98 7.80 18.79 2.60
N ILE A 99 8.13 17.93 3.54
CA ILE A 99 7.37 17.80 4.80
C ILE A 99 7.57 19.01 5.73
N SER A 100 8.68 19.74 5.62
CA SER A 100 8.94 20.94 6.39
C SER A 100 7.97 22.09 6.12
N GLN A 101 7.19 22.02 5.04
CA GLN A 101 6.13 22.99 4.74
C GLN A 101 4.87 22.77 5.59
N ASN A 102 4.76 21.66 6.31
CA ASN A 102 3.70 21.45 7.29
C ASN A 102 4.07 22.05 8.64
N ASP A 103 3.06 22.58 9.34
CA ASP A 103 3.23 23.03 10.72
C ASP A 103 3.69 21.87 11.62
N GLY A 104 4.59 22.15 12.53
CA GLY A 104 5.07 21.18 13.50
C GLY A 104 6.51 21.44 13.94
N PRO A 105 7.04 20.65 14.87
CA PRO A 105 8.43 20.77 15.29
C PRO A 105 9.36 20.39 14.15
N GLU A 106 10.47 21.11 14.01
CA GLU A 106 11.52 20.77 13.07
C GLU A 106 12.04 19.36 13.38
N ARG A 107 11.99 18.48 12.38
CA ARG A 107 12.48 17.10 12.47
C ARG A 107 13.61 16.91 11.50
N ARG A 108 14.75 16.55 12.03
CA ARG A 108 15.93 16.29 11.22
C ARG A 108 16.24 14.81 11.23
N LEU A 109 16.04 14.14 10.09
CA LEU A 109 16.52 12.79 9.89
C LEU A 109 18.00 12.80 9.50
N ILE A 110 18.80 12.03 10.21
CA ILE A 110 20.24 11.90 9.99
C ILE A 110 20.49 10.63 9.18
N PRO A 111 20.90 10.76 7.90
CA PRO A 111 21.16 9.59 7.06
C PRO A 111 22.37 8.80 7.57
N GLN A 112 22.23 7.49 7.67
CA GLN A 112 23.31 6.57 8.00
C GLN A 112 23.86 5.85 6.77
N ARG A 113 23.26 6.04 5.62
CA ARG A 113 23.70 5.48 4.34
C ARG A 113 24.65 6.45 3.61
N GLN A 114 25.46 5.90 2.74
CA GLN A 114 26.30 6.67 1.84
C GLN A 114 25.46 7.47 0.83
N ALA A 115 26.03 8.55 0.31
CA ALA A 115 25.40 9.32 -0.75
C ALA A 115 25.09 8.44 -1.96
N GLY A 116 23.88 8.60 -2.47
CA GLY A 116 23.35 7.91 -3.64
C GLY A 116 23.23 8.84 -4.85
N THR A 117 22.41 8.45 -5.81
CA THR A 117 22.06 9.29 -6.96
C THR A 117 21.11 10.42 -6.54
N PRO A 118 21.14 11.57 -7.21
CA PRO A 118 20.14 12.63 -7.04
C PRO A 118 18.74 12.11 -7.34
N VAL A 119 17.73 12.73 -6.72
CA VAL A 119 16.31 12.47 -7.05
C VAL A 119 16.05 12.99 -8.46
N ARG A 120 15.45 12.14 -9.32
CA ARG A 120 15.18 12.48 -10.71
C ARG A 120 13.78 13.07 -10.87
N LEU A 121 13.72 14.31 -11.35
CA LEU A 121 12.46 14.99 -11.70
C LEU A 121 12.24 14.88 -13.21
N VAL A 122 11.29 14.03 -13.60
CA VAL A 122 11.04 13.71 -15.01
C VAL A 122 9.77 14.41 -15.48
N THR A 123 9.86 15.19 -16.58
CA THR A 123 8.70 15.83 -17.19
C THR A 123 8.31 15.11 -18.47
N ALA A 124 7.09 14.59 -18.51
CA ALA A 124 6.49 13.95 -19.67
C ALA A 124 5.51 14.90 -20.37
N SER A 125 5.25 14.67 -21.65
CA SER A 125 4.32 15.49 -22.45
C SER A 125 2.84 15.21 -22.14
N GLY A 126 2.52 14.13 -21.47
CA GLY A 126 1.18 13.70 -21.08
C GLY A 126 1.19 12.33 -20.40
N GLU A 127 0.04 11.88 -19.93
CA GLU A 127 -0.11 10.62 -19.17
C GLU A 127 0.46 9.39 -19.91
N MET A 128 0.12 9.24 -21.20
CA MET A 128 0.65 8.14 -22.01
C MET A 128 2.18 8.20 -22.16
N SER A 129 2.75 9.39 -22.29
CA SER A 129 4.21 9.57 -22.37
C SER A 129 4.89 9.26 -21.05
N GLU A 130 4.23 9.54 -19.95
CA GLU A 130 4.66 9.21 -18.59
C GLU A 130 4.76 7.69 -18.43
N ASP A 131 3.70 6.95 -18.76
CA ASP A 131 3.65 5.50 -18.60
C ASP A 131 4.60 4.76 -19.56
N ILE A 132 4.79 5.26 -20.77
CA ILE A 132 5.81 4.76 -21.71
C ILE A 132 7.21 4.98 -21.14
N PHE A 133 7.47 6.16 -20.54
CA PHE A 133 8.75 6.43 -19.89
C PHE A 133 9.00 5.45 -18.74
N VAL A 134 7.98 5.21 -17.89
CA VAL A 134 8.08 4.24 -16.77
C VAL A 134 8.46 2.86 -17.29
N ALA A 135 7.80 2.36 -18.31
CA ALA A 135 8.09 1.03 -18.86
C ALA A 135 9.53 0.95 -19.41
N LYS A 136 9.99 1.97 -20.14
CA LYS A 136 11.37 2.05 -20.65
C LYS A 136 12.39 2.15 -19.52
N GLU A 137 12.09 2.92 -18.50
CA GLU A 137 12.99 3.09 -17.34
C GLU A 137 13.13 1.80 -16.54
N ILE A 138 12.04 1.05 -16.37
CA ILE A 138 12.10 -0.29 -15.75
C ILE A 138 13.01 -1.20 -16.56
N ASN A 139 12.85 -1.25 -17.89
CA ASN A 139 13.73 -2.05 -18.76
C ASN A 139 15.21 -1.64 -18.61
N ARG A 140 15.49 -0.34 -18.52
CA ARG A 140 16.85 0.16 -18.27
C ARG A 140 17.41 -0.30 -16.93
N LEU A 141 16.62 -0.23 -15.87
CA LEU A 141 17.03 -0.60 -14.50
C LEU A 141 17.34 -2.08 -14.32
N ILE A 142 16.67 -2.96 -15.06
CA ILE A 142 16.91 -4.41 -14.98
C ILE A 142 18.05 -4.90 -15.88
N GLY A 143 18.77 -3.99 -16.53
CA GLY A 143 19.90 -4.33 -17.39
C GLY A 143 19.52 -4.61 -18.84
N GLY A 144 18.40 -4.06 -19.31
CA GLY A 144 18.13 -3.87 -20.74
C GLY A 144 19.18 -2.94 -21.32
N ILE A 145 20.34 -3.49 -21.64
CA ILE A 145 21.46 -2.74 -22.19
C ILE A 145 21.07 -2.36 -23.62
N ASP A 146 20.87 -1.06 -23.86
CA ASP A 146 21.13 -0.52 -25.19
C ASP A 146 22.61 -0.78 -25.48
N MET A 147 22.89 -1.50 -26.59
CA MET A 147 24.27 -1.89 -26.96
C MET A 147 25.27 -0.71 -26.98
N LEU A 148 24.77 0.51 -27.04
CA LEU A 148 25.54 1.74 -27.05
C LEU A 148 25.98 2.21 -25.65
N ASP A 149 25.17 1.93 -24.60
CA ASP A 149 25.53 2.21 -23.21
C ASP A 149 26.59 1.25 -22.68
N ALA A 150 26.67 0.02 -23.21
CA ALA A 150 27.65 -0.97 -22.79
C ALA A 150 29.10 -0.54 -23.06
N GLN A 151 29.33 0.27 -24.11
CA GLN A 151 30.67 0.79 -24.42
C GLN A 151 31.08 1.98 -23.54
N GLY A 152 30.12 2.83 -23.13
CA GLY A 152 30.40 3.96 -22.25
C GLY A 152 30.63 3.61 -20.78
N HIS A 153 30.02 2.52 -20.31
CA HIS A 153 30.09 2.11 -18.89
C HIS A 153 31.33 1.27 -18.53
N LEU A 154 32.03 0.73 -19.51
CA LEU A 154 33.32 0.04 -19.28
C LEU A 154 34.42 1.03 -18.81
N GLU A 155 34.26 2.33 -19.04
CA GLU A 155 35.26 3.36 -18.67
C GLU A 155 35.02 3.98 -17.28
N THR A 156 33.82 3.87 -16.67
CA THR A 156 33.45 4.60 -15.44
C THR A 156 33.43 3.76 -14.15
N GLY A 157 33.62 2.44 -14.21
CA GLY A 157 33.78 1.60 -13.01
C GLY A 157 32.59 1.63 -12.03
N ASN A 158 31.45 2.11 -12.43
CA ASN A 158 30.25 2.11 -11.61
C ASN A 158 29.62 0.71 -11.67
N ASP A 159 29.63 0.04 -10.54
CA ASP A 159 29.02 -1.24 -10.27
C ASP A 159 27.47 -1.09 -10.39
N LEU A 160 26.96 -1.03 -11.63
CA LEU A 160 25.52 -1.10 -11.90
C LEU A 160 25.07 -2.52 -11.55
N ARG A 161 24.74 -2.74 -10.28
CA ARG A 161 24.04 -3.96 -9.88
C ARG A 161 22.76 -4.01 -10.68
N ALA A 162 22.63 -4.99 -11.57
CA ALA A 162 21.38 -5.29 -12.26
C ALA A 162 20.27 -5.40 -11.21
N ARG A 163 19.23 -4.56 -11.34
CA ARG A 163 18.05 -4.61 -10.47
C ARG A 163 17.18 -5.79 -10.88
N SER A 164 16.47 -6.36 -9.93
CA SER A 164 15.41 -7.31 -10.20
C SER A 164 14.08 -6.54 -10.33
N PHE A 165 13.10 -7.10 -11.02
CA PHE A 165 11.77 -6.47 -11.11
C PHE A 165 11.16 -6.24 -9.73
N SER A 166 11.40 -7.12 -8.77
CA SER A 166 10.92 -7.01 -7.39
C SER A 166 11.59 -5.88 -6.59
N ASP A 167 12.69 -5.31 -7.07
CA ASP A 167 13.34 -4.14 -6.47
C ASP A 167 12.60 -2.83 -6.79
N ILE A 168 11.68 -2.85 -7.76
CA ILE A 168 11.06 -1.69 -8.35
C ILE A 168 9.60 -1.58 -7.92
N ALA A 169 9.21 -0.42 -7.38
CA ALA A 169 7.82 -0.08 -7.15
C ALA A 169 7.42 1.15 -7.96
N VAL A 170 6.24 1.10 -8.54
CA VAL A 170 5.59 2.25 -9.18
C VAL A 170 4.43 2.69 -8.33
N LEU A 171 4.52 3.90 -7.80
CA LEU A 171 3.54 4.49 -6.90
C LEU A 171 2.68 5.53 -7.64
N TYR A 172 1.40 5.53 -7.38
CA TYR A 172 0.44 6.46 -7.94
C TYR A 172 -0.61 6.89 -6.91
N ARG A 173 -1.33 7.99 -7.20
CA ARG A 173 -2.31 8.53 -6.24
C ARG A 173 -3.65 7.80 -6.29
N THR A 174 -4.11 7.38 -7.46
CA THR A 174 -5.43 6.77 -7.68
C THR A 174 -5.32 5.49 -8.48
N ASN A 175 -6.21 4.51 -8.21
CA ASN A 175 -6.24 3.23 -8.93
C ASN A 175 -6.52 3.37 -10.45
N ARG A 176 -7.14 4.47 -10.87
CA ARG A 176 -7.37 4.75 -12.29
C ARG A 176 -6.06 4.85 -13.09
N GLN A 177 -4.99 5.36 -12.48
CA GLN A 177 -3.68 5.48 -13.14
C GLN A 177 -3.08 4.11 -13.47
N ALA A 178 -3.41 3.07 -12.69
CA ALA A 178 -2.88 1.72 -12.92
C ALA A 178 -3.28 1.12 -14.27
N GLU A 179 -4.47 1.41 -14.80
CA GLU A 179 -4.99 0.77 -16.01
C GLU A 179 -4.14 1.06 -17.25
N LEU A 180 -3.74 2.32 -17.40
CA LEU A 180 -2.89 2.74 -18.53
C LEU A 180 -1.46 2.21 -18.37
N LEU A 181 -0.94 2.29 -17.14
CA LEU A 181 0.37 1.76 -16.78
C LEU A 181 0.48 0.26 -17.06
N GLU A 182 -0.52 -0.53 -16.64
CA GLU A 182 -0.59 -1.96 -16.94
C GLU A 182 -0.58 -2.25 -18.45
N THR A 183 -1.28 -1.42 -19.22
CA THR A 183 -1.29 -1.57 -20.68
C THR A 183 0.10 -1.37 -21.27
N CYS A 184 0.85 -0.39 -20.79
CA CYS A 184 2.22 -0.13 -21.22
C CYS A 184 3.17 -1.27 -20.80
N LEU A 185 3.10 -1.72 -19.53
CA LEU A 185 3.94 -2.80 -19.03
C LEU A 185 3.67 -4.13 -19.76
N LYS A 186 2.40 -4.45 -20.05
CA LYS A 186 2.03 -5.63 -20.85
C LYS A 186 2.63 -5.61 -22.24
N LYS A 187 2.61 -4.44 -22.91
CA LYS A 187 3.18 -4.28 -24.27
C LYS A 187 4.69 -4.49 -24.28
N GLU A 188 5.37 -4.05 -23.22
CA GLU A 188 6.82 -4.21 -23.08
C GLU A 188 7.22 -5.56 -22.49
N GLY A 189 6.26 -6.44 -22.15
CA GLY A 189 6.53 -7.76 -21.58
C GLY A 189 7.07 -7.73 -20.16
N ILE A 190 6.87 -6.63 -19.43
CA ILE A 190 7.34 -6.45 -18.06
C ILE A 190 6.38 -7.15 -17.10
N PRO A 191 6.85 -8.10 -16.26
CA PRO A 191 6.02 -8.72 -15.26
C PRO A 191 5.69 -7.75 -14.13
N TYR A 192 4.43 -7.67 -13.71
CA TYR A 192 3.99 -6.77 -12.64
C TYR A 192 2.90 -7.39 -11.78
N VAL A 193 2.76 -6.86 -10.56
CA VAL A 193 1.69 -7.14 -9.60
C VAL A 193 1.05 -5.82 -9.18
N VAL A 194 -0.27 -5.72 -9.22
CA VAL A 194 -1.00 -4.55 -8.70
C VAL A 194 -1.40 -4.85 -7.25
N ALA A 195 -0.69 -4.23 -6.31
CA ALA A 195 -1.00 -4.34 -4.91
C ALA A 195 -2.26 -3.53 -4.56
N GLY A 196 -3.11 -4.07 -3.68
CA GLY A 196 -4.37 -3.42 -3.30
C GLY A 196 -5.52 -3.64 -4.29
N ARG A 197 -5.29 -4.31 -5.41
CA ARG A 197 -6.38 -4.77 -6.29
C ARG A 197 -7.14 -5.96 -5.72
N GLU A 198 -6.75 -6.42 -4.55
CA GLU A 198 -7.45 -7.42 -3.74
C GLU A 198 -8.63 -6.85 -2.95
N ASP A 199 -9.12 -5.67 -3.31
CA ASP A 199 -10.40 -5.14 -2.82
C ASP A 199 -11.61 -6.05 -3.18
N PHE A 200 -11.38 -7.08 -4.03
CA PHE A 200 -12.40 -8.08 -4.26
C PHE A 200 -12.85 -8.78 -2.97
N LEU A 201 -12.01 -8.85 -1.95
CA LEU A 201 -12.39 -9.38 -0.62
C LEU A 201 -13.43 -8.49 0.08
N MET A 202 -13.54 -7.23 -0.31
CA MET A 202 -14.55 -6.28 0.19
C MET A 202 -15.84 -6.30 -0.63
N GLU A 203 -15.84 -6.92 -1.81
CA GLU A 203 -17.05 -7.10 -2.61
C GLU A 203 -18.14 -7.81 -1.79
N PRO A 204 -19.39 -7.33 -1.84
CA PRO A 204 -20.46 -7.89 -1.00
C PRO A 204 -20.61 -9.41 -1.11
N ALA A 205 -20.56 -9.96 -2.33
CA ALA A 205 -20.68 -11.39 -2.57
C ALA A 205 -19.51 -12.18 -1.97
N VAL A 206 -18.27 -11.68 -2.12
CA VAL A 206 -17.06 -12.30 -1.58
C VAL A 206 -17.07 -12.23 -0.06
N ARG A 207 -17.23 -11.02 0.49
CA ARG A 207 -17.25 -10.79 1.93
C ARG A 207 -18.38 -11.56 2.63
N GLY A 208 -19.56 -11.60 2.00
CA GLY A 208 -20.69 -12.38 2.49
C GLY A 208 -20.39 -13.88 2.52
N THR A 209 -19.73 -14.40 1.47
CA THR A 209 -19.28 -15.80 1.38
C THR A 209 -18.26 -16.13 2.48
N LEU A 210 -17.26 -15.29 2.68
CA LEU A 210 -16.26 -15.46 3.76
C LEU A 210 -16.92 -15.45 5.14
N CYS A 211 -17.84 -14.52 5.39
CA CYS A 211 -18.58 -14.43 6.64
C CYS A 211 -19.45 -15.68 6.86
N PHE A 212 -20.06 -16.24 5.81
CA PHE A 212 -20.85 -17.48 5.91
C PHE A 212 -19.96 -18.64 6.39
N PHE A 213 -18.83 -18.88 5.74
CA PHE A 213 -17.93 -19.98 6.15
C PHE A 213 -17.27 -19.74 7.52
N LYS A 214 -16.98 -18.48 7.90
CA LYS A 214 -16.54 -18.15 9.26
C LYS A 214 -17.58 -18.52 10.31
N ALA A 215 -18.84 -18.15 10.10
CA ALA A 215 -19.93 -18.49 11.01
C ALA A 215 -20.21 -19.99 11.07
N LEU A 216 -19.95 -20.75 9.99
CA LEU A 216 -20.03 -22.21 10.00
C LEU A 216 -18.95 -22.87 10.86
N LEU A 217 -17.72 -22.32 10.82
CA LEU A 217 -16.60 -22.83 11.63
C LEU A 217 -16.72 -22.42 13.09
N ASN A 218 -17.22 -21.20 13.34
CA ASN A 218 -17.45 -20.68 14.69
C ASN A 218 -18.92 -20.22 14.82
N PRO A 219 -19.84 -21.10 15.29
CA PRO A 219 -21.26 -20.78 15.47
C PRO A 219 -21.53 -19.63 16.44
N GLU A 220 -20.58 -19.29 17.34
CA GLU A 220 -20.71 -18.19 18.27
C GLU A 220 -20.37 -16.83 17.64
N ASP A 221 -19.84 -16.80 16.42
CA ASP A 221 -19.56 -15.58 15.70
C ASP A 221 -20.84 -14.98 15.09
N ARG A 222 -21.59 -14.29 15.96
CA ARG A 222 -22.83 -13.60 15.60
C ARG A 222 -22.60 -12.52 14.56
N THR A 223 -21.43 -11.89 14.58
CA THR A 223 -21.07 -10.81 13.64
C THR A 223 -20.92 -11.37 12.22
N ALA A 224 -20.16 -12.46 12.05
CA ALA A 224 -20.02 -13.11 10.75
C ALA A 224 -21.38 -13.61 10.22
N ARG A 225 -22.20 -14.23 11.10
CA ARG A 225 -23.55 -14.67 10.71
C ARG A 225 -24.42 -13.50 10.22
N ARG A 226 -24.46 -12.40 10.95
CA ARG A 226 -25.22 -11.19 10.61
C ARG A 226 -24.73 -10.57 9.29
N MET A 227 -23.40 -10.46 9.13
CA MET A 227 -22.82 -9.91 7.90
C MET A 227 -23.13 -10.77 6.68
N SER A 228 -23.08 -12.10 6.78
CA SER A 228 -23.44 -12.98 5.68
C SER A 228 -24.90 -12.81 5.26
N LEU A 229 -25.84 -12.74 6.22
CA LEU A 229 -27.25 -12.49 5.95
C LEU A 229 -27.49 -11.16 5.24
N LYS A 230 -26.84 -10.10 5.70
CA LYS A 230 -26.94 -8.77 5.10
C LYS A 230 -26.40 -8.71 3.67
N LEU A 231 -25.24 -9.30 3.44
CA LEU A 231 -24.52 -9.15 2.17
C LEU A 231 -24.99 -10.13 1.09
N LEU A 232 -25.37 -11.36 1.45
CA LEU A 232 -25.79 -12.39 0.48
C LEU A 232 -27.29 -12.39 0.24
N TRP A 233 -28.08 -12.27 1.32
CA TRP A 233 -29.55 -12.32 1.19
C TRP A 233 -30.22 -10.96 1.25
N LYS A 234 -29.41 -9.87 1.44
CA LYS A 234 -29.88 -8.47 1.46
C LYS A 234 -31.02 -8.21 2.47
N LEU A 235 -31.04 -9.00 3.56
CA LEU A 235 -32.05 -8.87 4.59
C LEU A 235 -31.83 -7.64 5.47
N PRO A 236 -32.90 -6.86 5.77
CA PRO A 236 -32.83 -5.77 6.75
C PRO A 236 -32.61 -6.33 8.17
N GLU A 237 -32.12 -5.47 9.07
CA GLU A 237 -31.72 -5.89 10.42
C GLU A 237 -32.85 -6.51 11.25
N ASP A 238 -34.06 -6.11 11.01
CA ASP A 238 -35.28 -6.54 11.73
C ASP A 238 -35.81 -7.91 11.24
N GLU A 239 -35.41 -8.32 10.02
CA GLU A 239 -35.86 -9.57 9.39
C GLU A 239 -34.81 -10.67 9.36
N MET A 240 -33.70 -10.51 10.08
CA MET A 240 -32.61 -11.50 10.16
C MET A 240 -33.04 -12.75 10.93
N SER A 241 -34.09 -13.42 10.47
CA SER A 241 -34.47 -14.74 11.02
C SER A 241 -33.39 -15.76 10.66
N GLY A 242 -32.94 -16.53 11.65
CA GLY A 242 -31.90 -17.53 11.48
C GLY A 242 -32.21 -18.65 10.49
N SER A 243 -33.47 -18.81 10.10
CA SER A 243 -33.95 -19.92 9.28
C SER A 243 -33.31 -20.04 7.91
N ILE A 244 -33.06 -18.92 7.20
CA ILE A 244 -32.42 -18.91 5.87
C ILE A 244 -30.93 -19.30 5.98
N PHE A 245 -30.22 -18.72 6.95
CA PHE A 245 -28.84 -19.08 7.21
C PHE A 245 -28.72 -20.56 7.59
N ASP A 246 -29.60 -21.05 8.50
CA ASP A 246 -29.55 -22.42 9.00
C ASP A 246 -29.87 -23.44 7.92
N ALA A 247 -30.81 -23.15 7.02
CA ALA A 247 -31.11 -23.99 5.85
C ALA A 247 -29.90 -24.09 4.89
N ALA A 248 -29.24 -22.97 4.59
CA ALA A 248 -28.02 -22.98 3.78
C ALA A 248 -26.88 -23.70 4.51
N ALA A 249 -26.71 -23.42 5.83
CA ALA A 249 -25.66 -23.98 6.66
C ALA A 249 -25.74 -25.52 6.80
N GLU A 250 -26.93 -26.10 6.85
CA GLU A 250 -27.12 -27.55 7.02
C GLU A 250 -26.41 -28.37 5.94
N LYS A 251 -26.42 -27.87 4.69
CA LYS A 251 -25.74 -28.49 3.56
C LYS A 251 -24.23 -28.56 3.71
N TYR A 252 -23.64 -27.58 4.39
CA TYR A 252 -22.18 -27.39 4.49
C TYR A 252 -21.58 -27.83 5.83
N ARG A 253 -22.37 -27.89 6.92
CA ARG A 253 -21.88 -28.24 8.28
C ARG A 253 -21.08 -29.53 8.34
N LYS A 254 -21.55 -30.58 7.64
CA LYS A 254 -20.88 -31.88 7.63
C LYS A 254 -19.68 -31.93 6.69
N LYS A 255 -19.64 -31.04 5.68
CA LYS A 255 -18.65 -31.03 4.61
C LYS A 255 -17.45 -30.13 4.94
N ILE A 256 -17.66 -29.04 5.66
CA ILE A 256 -16.64 -28.01 5.92
C ILE A 256 -15.35 -28.53 6.56
N LYS A 257 -15.46 -29.60 7.39
CA LYS A 257 -14.32 -30.24 8.05
C LYS A 257 -13.66 -31.36 7.22
N LYS A 258 -14.31 -31.80 6.12
CA LYS A 258 -13.89 -32.98 5.36
C LYS A 258 -13.48 -32.65 3.93
N GLU A 259 -14.08 -31.64 3.32
CA GLU A 259 -13.86 -31.31 1.93
C GLU A 259 -12.85 -30.16 1.80
N LYS A 260 -12.14 -30.13 0.66
CA LYS A 260 -11.22 -29.03 0.34
C LYS A 260 -12.00 -27.73 0.12
N PRO A 261 -11.39 -26.55 0.44
CA PRO A 261 -12.03 -25.24 0.26
C PRO A 261 -12.56 -25.02 -1.16
N GLN A 262 -11.80 -25.42 -2.19
CA GLN A 262 -12.21 -25.29 -3.58
C GLN A 262 -13.57 -25.96 -3.85
N LYS A 263 -13.72 -27.23 -3.45
CA LYS A 263 -14.99 -27.96 -3.65
C LYS A 263 -16.17 -27.32 -2.94
N LEU A 264 -15.92 -26.80 -1.73
CA LEU A 264 -16.94 -26.11 -0.95
C LEU A 264 -17.36 -24.79 -1.62
N LEU A 265 -16.40 -24.02 -2.13
CA LEU A 265 -16.68 -22.77 -2.81
C LEU A 265 -17.32 -22.97 -4.18
N GLU A 266 -16.90 -23.96 -4.96
CA GLU A 266 -17.56 -24.30 -6.24
C GLU A 266 -19.02 -24.70 -6.03
N ALA A 267 -19.30 -25.54 -5.01
CA ALA A 267 -20.67 -25.90 -4.65
C ALA A 267 -21.46 -24.69 -4.16
N TRP A 268 -20.83 -23.81 -3.38
CA TRP A 268 -21.44 -22.58 -2.87
C TRP A 268 -21.78 -21.59 -3.99
N VAL A 269 -20.87 -21.37 -4.94
CA VAL A 269 -21.09 -20.54 -6.13
C VAL A 269 -22.32 -21.01 -6.90
N SER A 270 -22.45 -22.33 -7.09
CA SER A 270 -23.61 -22.92 -7.77
C SER A 270 -24.91 -22.75 -6.99
N ASP A 271 -24.87 -22.97 -5.66
CA ASP A 271 -26.07 -22.91 -4.81
C ASP A 271 -26.60 -21.49 -4.64
N MET A 272 -25.72 -20.50 -4.64
CA MET A 272 -26.03 -19.08 -4.43
C MET A 272 -26.17 -18.28 -5.74
N ASN A 273 -26.03 -18.95 -6.90
CA ASN A 273 -26.05 -18.32 -8.23
C ASN A 273 -25.02 -17.17 -8.37
N LEU A 274 -23.80 -17.40 -7.89
CA LEU A 274 -22.72 -16.41 -7.89
C LEU A 274 -21.72 -16.61 -9.04
N GLN A 275 -22.10 -17.27 -10.13
CA GLN A 275 -21.21 -17.61 -11.27
C GLN A 275 -20.71 -16.37 -12.01
N GLU A 276 -21.51 -15.29 -12.01
CA GLU A 276 -21.17 -14.04 -12.69
C GLU A 276 -20.31 -13.09 -11.81
N GLU A 277 -20.10 -13.42 -10.55
CA GLU A 277 -19.33 -12.62 -9.60
C GLU A 277 -17.82 -12.96 -9.73
N GLU A 278 -17.07 -12.14 -10.47
CA GLU A 278 -15.64 -12.35 -10.73
C GLU A 278 -14.81 -12.51 -9.44
N GLY A 279 -15.13 -11.73 -8.41
CA GLY A 279 -14.45 -11.80 -7.11
C GLY A 279 -14.63 -13.16 -6.43
N VAL A 280 -15.82 -13.78 -6.55
CA VAL A 280 -16.09 -15.11 -5.96
C VAL A 280 -15.39 -16.20 -6.76
N ALA A 281 -15.31 -16.08 -8.09
CA ALA A 281 -14.53 -16.99 -8.93
C ALA A 281 -13.03 -16.91 -8.59
N LYS A 282 -12.48 -15.71 -8.36
CA LYS A 282 -11.12 -15.48 -7.90
C LYS A 282 -10.88 -16.11 -6.52
N LEU A 283 -11.84 -15.94 -5.59
CA LEU A 283 -11.78 -16.56 -4.26
C LEU A 283 -11.70 -18.10 -4.35
N ALA A 284 -12.51 -18.71 -5.21
CA ALA A 284 -12.49 -20.15 -5.45
C ALA A 284 -11.12 -20.61 -6.03
N SER A 285 -10.56 -19.86 -6.97
CA SER A 285 -9.23 -20.14 -7.53
C SER A 285 -8.11 -20.07 -6.49
N MET A 286 -8.13 -19.09 -5.60
CA MET A 286 -7.15 -18.96 -4.52
C MET A 286 -7.23 -20.11 -3.52
N SER A 287 -8.42 -20.67 -3.31
CA SER A 287 -8.65 -21.74 -2.32
C SER A 287 -7.99 -23.09 -2.66
N VAL A 288 -7.55 -23.28 -3.91
CA VAL A 288 -6.93 -24.54 -4.41
C VAL A 288 -5.69 -24.94 -3.58
N PHE A 289 -4.94 -23.96 -3.09
CA PHE A 289 -3.67 -24.17 -2.40
C PHE A 289 -3.83 -24.57 -0.92
N TYR A 290 -5.04 -24.57 -0.38
CA TYR A 290 -5.28 -24.78 1.05
C TYR A 290 -5.89 -26.17 1.31
N LYS A 291 -5.54 -26.75 2.46
CA LYS A 291 -5.96 -28.10 2.83
C LYS A 291 -7.38 -28.13 3.41
N ASN A 292 -7.76 -27.08 4.11
CA ASN A 292 -9.06 -26.95 4.76
C ASN A 292 -9.52 -25.49 4.82
N MET A 293 -10.83 -25.29 5.05
CA MET A 293 -11.47 -23.98 5.05
C MET A 293 -10.99 -23.06 6.18
N ALA A 294 -10.60 -23.60 7.33
CA ALA A 294 -10.11 -22.80 8.44
C ALA A 294 -8.75 -22.16 8.07
N GLU A 295 -7.80 -22.95 7.57
CA GLU A 295 -6.50 -22.48 7.09
C GLU A 295 -6.67 -21.42 5.99
N PHE A 296 -7.59 -21.64 5.06
CA PHE A 296 -7.89 -20.68 3.99
C PHE A 296 -8.39 -19.33 4.55
N LEU A 297 -9.39 -19.37 5.44
CA LEU A 297 -9.97 -18.17 6.04
C LEU A 297 -9.00 -17.43 6.96
N ASP A 298 -8.16 -18.14 7.71
CA ASP A 298 -7.15 -17.54 8.57
C ASP A 298 -6.12 -16.77 7.73
N ASN A 299 -5.65 -17.38 6.63
CA ASN A 299 -4.71 -16.71 5.73
C ASN A 299 -5.31 -15.46 5.04
N LEU A 300 -6.61 -15.48 4.70
CA LEU A 300 -7.30 -14.31 4.17
C LEU A 300 -7.54 -13.21 5.21
N THR A 301 -7.67 -13.57 6.48
CA THR A 301 -7.94 -12.61 7.57
C THR A 301 -6.68 -11.83 7.95
N PHE A 302 -5.51 -12.42 7.80
CA PHE A 302 -4.21 -11.76 8.04
C PHE A 302 -3.74 -10.89 6.87
N GLY A 303 -4.37 -11.01 5.70
CA GLY A 303 -3.99 -10.31 4.46
C GLY A 303 -4.59 -8.90 4.31
N GLN A 304 -4.90 -8.18 5.37
CA GLN A 304 -5.25 -6.76 5.26
C GLN A 304 -3.99 -5.89 5.22
N GLU A 305 -3.73 -5.32 4.07
CA GLU A 305 -2.90 -4.13 3.74
C GLU A 305 -1.38 -4.17 4.02
N SER A 306 -0.86 -5.05 4.88
CA SER A 306 0.59 -5.09 5.15
C SER A 306 1.25 -6.44 4.87
N ASP A 307 0.51 -7.48 4.47
CA ASP A 307 1.01 -8.85 4.50
C ASP A 307 1.42 -9.45 3.15
N ILE A 308 1.50 -8.67 2.09
CA ILE A 308 2.10 -9.16 0.83
C ILE A 308 3.56 -9.63 1.04
N LYS A 309 4.22 -9.15 2.09
CA LYS A 309 5.57 -9.62 2.50
C LYS A 309 5.62 -10.50 3.74
N ARG A 310 4.50 -10.68 4.48
CA ARG A 310 4.51 -11.43 5.76
C ARG A 310 3.92 -12.83 5.70
N CYS A 311 3.47 -13.31 4.56
CA CYS A 311 3.23 -14.75 4.42
C CYS A 311 4.56 -15.49 4.53
N GLY A 312 4.98 -15.72 5.77
CA GLY A 312 6.16 -16.47 6.15
C GLY A 312 6.01 -17.92 5.72
N GLY A 313 6.50 -18.24 4.56
CA GLY A 313 6.53 -19.59 4.05
C GLY A 313 6.56 -19.59 2.54
N LYS A 314 7.75 -19.47 1.94
CA LYS A 314 8.04 -19.69 0.52
C LYS A 314 7.00 -19.05 -0.42
N THR A 315 6.98 -17.74 -0.46
CA THR A 315 6.41 -17.03 -1.59
C THR A 315 7.29 -17.33 -2.80
N TYR A 316 6.77 -18.07 -3.75
CA TYR A 316 7.19 -17.90 -5.13
C TYR A 316 6.65 -16.54 -5.58
N THR A 317 7.25 -15.46 -5.11
CA THR A 317 7.08 -14.16 -5.72
C THR A 317 7.79 -14.28 -7.06
N SER A 318 7.01 -14.41 -8.12
CA SER A 318 7.55 -14.16 -9.45
C SER A 318 8.23 -12.80 -9.38
N ASP A 319 9.48 -12.73 -9.85
CA ASP A 319 10.20 -11.46 -9.94
C ASP A 319 9.37 -10.51 -10.79
N SER A 320 8.76 -9.51 -10.15
CA SER A 320 7.76 -8.61 -10.76
C SER A 320 7.76 -7.23 -10.14
N VAL A 321 7.51 -6.22 -10.96
CA VAL A 321 7.35 -4.82 -10.51
C VAL A 321 6.08 -4.70 -9.68
N THR A 322 6.16 -3.97 -8.57
CA THR A 322 5.01 -3.72 -7.72
C THR A 322 4.35 -2.38 -8.09
N LEU A 323 3.09 -2.43 -8.53
CA LEU A 323 2.24 -1.26 -8.77
C LEU A 323 1.32 -1.05 -7.58
N MET A 324 1.28 0.15 -6.98
CA MET A 324 0.41 0.43 -5.84
C MET A 324 0.09 1.90 -5.65
N THR A 325 -0.95 2.19 -4.88
CA THR A 325 -1.24 3.56 -4.48
C THR A 325 -0.23 4.05 -3.43
N LEU A 326 -0.07 5.37 -3.33
CA LEU A 326 0.73 6.00 -2.26
C LEU A 326 0.29 5.52 -0.87
N HIS A 327 -1.01 5.42 -0.61
CA HIS A 327 -1.52 4.89 0.65
C HIS A 327 -1.12 3.43 0.90
N GLY A 328 -1.19 2.60 -0.15
CA GLY A 328 -0.81 1.18 -0.06
C GLY A 328 0.69 0.96 0.14
N SER A 329 1.52 1.97 -0.10
CA SER A 329 2.97 1.88 0.07
C SER A 329 3.43 2.06 1.52
N LYS A 330 2.56 2.54 2.42
CA LYS A 330 2.91 2.73 3.83
C LYS A 330 3.36 1.41 4.46
N GLY A 331 4.43 1.46 5.24
CA GLY A 331 5.04 0.28 5.86
C GLY A 331 5.93 -0.56 4.95
N LEU A 332 5.94 -0.31 3.63
CA LEU A 332 6.81 -0.99 2.67
C LEU A 332 8.05 -0.17 2.36
N GLU A 333 9.02 -0.78 1.67
CA GLU A 333 10.25 -0.13 1.24
C GLU A 333 10.87 -0.86 0.05
N PHE A 334 11.36 -0.12 -0.93
CA PHE A 334 11.88 -0.64 -2.19
C PHE A 334 13.22 -0.02 -2.54
N PRO A 335 14.14 -0.75 -3.16
CA PRO A 335 15.38 -0.17 -3.69
C PRO A 335 15.11 1.00 -4.64
N VAL A 336 14.16 0.86 -5.55
CA VAL A 336 13.81 1.88 -6.54
C VAL A 336 12.32 2.20 -6.47
N VAL A 337 11.99 3.49 -6.43
CA VAL A 337 10.60 3.98 -6.45
C VAL A 337 10.42 4.96 -7.61
N LEU A 338 9.42 4.69 -8.45
CA LEU A 338 8.93 5.60 -9.47
C LEU A 338 7.56 6.12 -9.01
N MET A 339 7.43 7.43 -8.81
CA MET A 339 6.15 8.06 -8.45
C MET A 339 5.56 8.76 -9.67
N CYS A 340 4.40 8.28 -10.12
CA CYS A 340 3.72 8.74 -11.32
C CYS A 340 2.61 9.75 -11.00
N GLY A 341 2.35 10.67 -11.92
CA GLY A 341 1.27 11.65 -11.80
C GLY A 341 1.55 12.70 -10.72
N VAL A 342 2.81 13.09 -10.53
CA VAL A 342 3.19 14.16 -9.58
C VAL A 342 2.82 15.51 -10.17
N ARG A 343 1.52 15.75 -10.34
CA ARG A 343 0.97 16.94 -11.00
C ARG A 343 -0.19 17.55 -10.22
N LYS A 344 -0.47 18.80 -10.49
CA LYS A 344 -1.62 19.52 -9.97
C LYS A 344 -2.92 18.76 -10.22
N GLY A 345 -3.80 18.73 -9.22
CA GLY A 345 -5.08 18.03 -9.25
C GLY A 345 -5.00 16.54 -8.91
N LEU A 346 -3.79 15.93 -8.94
CA LEU A 346 -3.56 14.56 -8.45
C LEU A 346 -2.74 14.52 -7.16
N ILE A 347 -1.74 15.37 -7.03
CA ILE A 347 -0.93 15.52 -5.83
C ILE A 347 -0.72 17.03 -5.61
N PRO A 348 -1.48 17.65 -4.68
CA PRO A 348 -2.61 17.12 -3.92
C PRO A 348 -3.81 16.73 -4.78
N LEU A 349 -4.62 15.74 -4.29
CA LEU A 349 -5.80 15.28 -5.02
C LEU A 349 -6.95 16.29 -4.87
N GLU A 350 -7.28 16.97 -5.93
CA GLU A 350 -8.40 17.90 -6.00
C GLU A 350 -9.70 17.13 -6.29
N SER A 351 -10.54 16.91 -5.28
CA SER A 351 -11.89 16.42 -5.48
C SER A 351 -12.87 17.57 -5.29
N GLY A 352 -13.62 17.96 -6.33
CA GLY A 352 -14.51 19.11 -6.32
C GLY A 352 -15.65 19.09 -5.28
N LYS A 353 -15.59 18.24 -4.25
CA LYS A 353 -16.64 18.05 -3.24
C LYS A 353 -16.19 18.17 -1.79
N GLN A 354 -14.91 18.24 -1.48
CA GLN A 354 -14.38 18.35 -0.12
C GLN A 354 -13.21 19.33 -0.09
N ASP A 355 -13.09 20.05 1.01
CA ASP A 355 -11.88 20.83 1.31
C ASP A 355 -10.71 19.85 1.42
N ILE A 356 -9.63 20.14 0.70
CA ILE A 356 -8.44 19.31 0.66
C ILE A 356 -7.64 19.58 1.93
N ASP A 357 -7.34 18.55 2.70
CA ASP A 357 -6.29 18.65 3.71
C ASP A 357 -4.91 18.57 3.01
N GLU A 358 -4.40 19.74 2.62
CA GLU A 358 -3.11 19.82 1.94
C GLU A 358 -1.97 19.27 2.80
N ALA A 359 -2.07 19.43 4.12
CA ALA A 359 -1.08 18.91 5.03
C ALA A 359 -1.07 17.37 5.05
N GLU A 360 -2.24 16.72 4.94
CA GLU A 360 -2.33 15.26 4.81
C GLU A 360 -1.83 14.78 3.44
N GLU A 361 -2.17 15.46 2.36
CA GLU A 361 -1.66 15.13 1.02
C GLU A 361 -0.12 15.29 0.95
N ARG A 362 0.43 16.28 1.65
CA ARG A 362 1.88 16.46 1.75
C ARG A 362 2.54 15.35 2.56
N ARG A 363 1.92 14.90 3.66
CA ARG A 363 2.36 13.71 4.39
C ARG A 363 2.29 12.45 3.52
N LEU A 364 1.24 12.31 2.71
CA LEU A 364 1.11 11.18 1.79
C LEU A 364 2.22 11.17 0.74
N PHE A 365 2.54 12.33 0.17
CA PHE A 365 3.64 12.47 -0.78
C PHE A 365 4.99 12.15 -0.12
N TYR A 366 5.23 12.68 1.08
CA TYR A 366 6.40 12.37 1.91
C TYR A 366 6.53 10.86 2.19
N VAL A 367 5.41 10.21 2.57
CA VAL A 367 5.38 8.76 2.77
C VAL A 367 5.83 8.02 1.51
N GLY A 368 5.30 8.39 0.34
CA GLY A 368 5.71 7.79 -0.93
C GLY A 368 7.20 7.96 -1.23
N MET A 369 7.74 9.17 -1.07
CA MET A 369 9.17 9.45 -1.28
C MET A 369 10.06 8.60 -0.37
N THR A 370 9.70 8.49 0.91
CA THR A 370 10.47 7.74 1.91
C THR A 370 10.32 6.22 1.79
N ARG A 371 9.59 5.71 0.80
CA ARG A 371 9.61 4.27 0.47
C ARG A 371 10.84 3.88 -0.32
N ALA A 372 11.52 4.84 -0.96
CA ALA A 372 12.74 4.61 -1.73
C ALA A 372 13.95 4.43 -0.82
N LYS A 373 14.77 3.42 -1.13
CA LYS A 373 16.06 3.17 -0.48
C LYS A 373 17.21 3.82 -1.23
N ASP A 374 17.31 3.53 -2.52
CA ASP A 374 18.49 3.86 -3.34
C ASP A 374 18.18 4.93 -4.38
N GLU A 375 17.06 4.78 -5.09
CA GLU A 375 16.71 5.65 -6.22
C GLU A 375 15.25 6.09 -6.14
N LEU A 376 15.01 7.38 -6.38
CA LEU A 376 13.68 7.99 -6.43
C LEU A 376 13.51 8.78 -7.71
N LEU A 377 12.45 8.45 -8.48
CA LEU A 377 12.02 9.19 -9.65
C LEU A 377 10.64 9.78 -9.39
N LEU A 378 10.51 11.09 -9.58
CA LEU A 378 9.25 11.82 -9.50
C LEU A 378 8.85 12.22 -10.92
N ILE A 379 7.76 11.66 -11.43
CA ILE A 379 7.36 11.78 -12.83
C ILE A 379 6.10 12.63 -12.90
N THR A 380 6.18 13.69 -13.67
CA THR A 380 5.09 14.66 -13.86
C THR A 380 4.75 14.81 -15.32
N SER A 381 3.50 15.16 -15.59
CA SER A 381 3.01 15.58 -16.90
C SER A 381 2.12 16.79 -16.72
N GLN A 382 1.97 17.61 -17.78
CA GLN A 382 1.17 18.85 -17.74
C GLN A 382 1.70 19.87 -16.70
N GLU A 383 0.84 20.37 -15.78
CA GLU A 383 1.24 21.27 -14.70
C GLU A 383 1.84 20.47 -13.54
N PRO A 384 3.12 20.65 -13.18
CA PRO A 384 3.74 19.97 -12.05
C PRO A 384 3.02 20.27 -10.74
N SER A 385 3.12 19.35 -9.80
CA SER A 385 2.67 19.57 -8.42
C SER A 385 3.48 20.68 -7.75
N LEU A 386 2.82 21.56 -7.00
CA LEU A 386 3.47 22.58 -6.19
C LEU A 386 4.40 22.00 -5.13
N PHE A 387 4.18 20.75 -4.72
CA PHE A 387 5.05 20.08 -3.76
C PHE A 387 6.48 19.88 -4.27
N LEU A 388 6.67 19.85 -5.59
CA LEU A 388 8.01 19.76 -6.20
C LEU A 388 8.86 21.01 -6.00
N GLU A 389 8.25 22.18 -5.75
CA GLU A 389 8.97 23.44 -5.52
C GLU A 389 9.69 23.45 -4.17
N ALA A 390 9.25 22.63 -3.23
CA ALA A 390 9.86 22.51 -1.91
C ALA A 390 11.09 21.58 -1.89
N ILE A 391 11.39 20.91 -3.00
CA ILE A 391 12.54 20.00 -3.10
C ILE A 391 13.79 20.81 -3.46
N PRO A 392 14.88 20.70 -2.65
CA PRO A 392 16.13 21.43 -2.95
C PRO A 392 16.74 21.02 -4.30
N GLU A 393 17.23 22.00 -5.06
CA GLU A 393 17.79 21.75 -6.39
C GLU A 393 19.11 20.96 -6.33
N GLU A 394 19.86 21.10 -5.25
CA GLU A 394 21.16 20.47 -5.03
C GLU A 394 21.07 18.93 -4.99
N VAL A 395 19.92 18.40 -4.61
CA VAL A 395 19.69 16.94 -4.50
C VAL A 395 18.88 16.40 -5.66
N THR A 396 18.63 17.21 -6.70
CA THR A 396 17.77 16.82 -7.82
C THR A 396 18.48 16.88 -9.17
N THR A 397 17.98 16.11 -10.12
CA THR A 397 18.27 16.26 -11.55
C THR A 397 16.97 16.36 -12.33
N ARG A 398 16.92 17.27 -13.33
CA ARG A 398 15.72 17.48 -14.16
C ARG A 398 15.94 16.91 -15.55
N GLU A 399 14.96 16.17 -16.05
CA GLU A 399 14.99 15.55 -17.39
C GLU A 399 13.61 15.54 -18.05
N ASN A 400 13.62 15.42 -19.39
CA ASN A 400 12.39 15.31 -20.17
C ASN A 400 12.25 13.88 -20.71
N ALA A 401 11.10 13.25 -20.50
CA ALA A 401 10.80 11.90 -20.94
C ALA A 401 10.92 11.63 -22.46
N GLY A 402 10.88 12.70 -23.29
CA GLY A 402 10.99 12.62 -24.76
C GLY A 402 12.38 12.88 -25.33
N LYS A 403 13.33 13.36 -24.53
CA LYS A 403 14.72 13.50 -24.96
C LYS A 403 15.48 12.26 -24.52
N GLN A 404 15.79 11.37 -25.47
CA GLN A 404 16.90 10.45 -25.27
C GLN A 404 18.10 11.28 -24.81
N ARG A 405 18.78 10.85 -23.75
CA ARG A 405 20.13 11.34 -23.46
C ARG A 405 20.92 11.13 -24.74
N ASP A 406 21.37 12.20 -25.34
CA ASP A 406 22.21 12.15 -26.53
C ASP A 406 23.56 11.51 -26.09
N PRO A 407 23.82 10.23 -26.37
CA PRO A 407 25.17 9.70 -26.25
C PRO A 407 25.90 10.29 -27.45
N GLY A 408 26.77 11.28 -27.21
CA GLY A 408 27.44 12.09 -28.17
C GLY A 408 27.52 11.51 -29.59
N MET A 409 26.86 12.18 -30.53
CA MET A 409 26.96 12.07 -31.99
C MET A 409 27.28 10.68 -32.55
N GLY A 410 26.30 9.80 -32.60
CA GLY A 410 26.24 8.71 -33.57
C GLY A 410 24.97 8.89 -34.41
N LYS A 411 25.07 9.27 -35.64
CA LYS A 411 23.92 9.22 -36.56
C LYS A 411 23.39 7.79 -36.58
N GLN A 412 22.15 7.61 -36.14
CA GLN A 412 21.44 6.36 -36.30
C GLN A 412 21.25 6.15 -37.80
N MET A 413 22.07 5.25 -38.38
CA MET A 413 21.93 4.84 -39.77
C MET A 413 20.76 3.86 -39.85
N SER A 414 19.76 4.18 -40.63
CA SER A 414 18.65 3.31 -40.95
C SER A 414 19.16 2.09 -41.72
N LEU A 415 18.51 0.95 -41.53
CA LEU A 415 18.78 -0.28 -42.31
C LEU A 415 18.66 -0.03 -43.83
N PHE A 416 17.91 1.01 -44.23
CA PHE A 416 17.77 1.46 -45.63
C PHE A 416 19.01 2.18 -46.15
N ASP A 417 19.88 2.71 -45.30
CA ASP A 417 21.13 3.39 -45.74
C ASP A 417 22.19 2.39 -46.22
N PHE A 418 22.00 1.09 -45.89
CA PHE A 418 22.86 -0.01 -46.36
C PHE A 418 22.40 -0.65 -47.67
N MET A 419 21.24 -0.27 -48.22
CA MET A 419 20.63 -0.90 -49.41
C MET A 419 20.68 -0.02 -50.64
N GLN A 420 21.45 1.05 -50.67
CA GLN A 420 21.72 1.81 -51.93
C GLN A 420 23.04 1.31 -52.54
N PRO A 421 23.06 0.98 -53.85
CA PRO A 421 24.20 0.39 -54.56
C PRO A 421 25.38 1.32 -54.73
#